data_8f3beb5f1e4bdc413ebb20c30eafc82c
#
_entry.id   8f3beb5f1e4bdc413ebb20c30eafc82c
#
_cell.length_a   1.000
_cell.length_b   1.000
_cell.length_c   1.000
_cell.angle_alpha   90.00
_cell.angle_beta   90.00
_cell.angle_gamma   90.00
#
_symmetry.space_group_name_H-M   'P 1'
#
loop_
_entity.id
_entity.type
_entity.pdbx_description
1 polymer ?
#
loop_
_entity_poly.entity_id
_entity_poly.type
_entity_poly.pdbx_seq_one_letter_code
_entity_poly.pdbx_strand_id
1 'polypeptide(L)'
;MYKKILGVGLLFLNFNLFGAAVLSDAELAFKIELKKEPTSRPQTVAFVPVEKKYYIADGGLAPLGSAYEAPISKSLIHTYDENGQYLKSTRAGFDNRSIYFNSKSAKLETITYNISSEAGFGPMTGIFSLALDDQGLPTGKSDEVANFIPAFGSASTMPTYDANADVYYAKQEKTNKVFVIDIKSRQKTKEIELDFKTPGVEHHDVAASFIAFTGIQGHEFILIDIDHKRFLVYDLEGKYVGASALPKKLKLRSKNHFNGLGYTNNGYYFVYIDSEGEFGTYHAYKVLN
;
A
#
# COMPACT_ATOMS: atom_id res chain seq x y z
N MET A 1 31.22 -42.88 -55.49
CA MET A 1 31.77 -41.60 -55.01
C MET A 1 30.58 -40.77 -54.52
N TYR A 2 30.22 -40.83 -53.23
CA TYR A 2 29.13 -40.08 -52.66
C TYR A 2 29.68 -38.93 -51.82
N LYS A 3 29.40 -37.70 -52.23
CA LYS A 3 29.68 -36.48 -51.45
C LYS A 3 28.57 -36.28 -50.43
N LYS A 4 28.90 -36.36 -49.14
CA LYS A 4 28.05 -35.93 -48.04
C LYS A 4 28.14 -34.39 -47.92
N ILE A 5 27.01 -33.72 -48.07
CA ILE A 5 26.85 -32.29 -47.76
C ILE A 5 26.43 -32.22 -46.30
N LEU A 6 27.31 -31.63 -45.45
CA LEU A 6 26.98 -31.25 -44.07
C LEU A 6 26.25 -29.92 -44.10
N GLY A 7 24.95 -29.94 -43.79
CA GLY A 7 24.20 -28.73 -43.55
C GLY A 7 24.44 -28.22 -42.15
N VAL A 8 25.06 -27.04 -42.00
CA VAL A 8 25.19 -26.32 -40.72
C VAL A 8 23.89 -25.54 -40.52
N GLY A 9 23.06 -26.03 -39.63
CA GLY A 9 21.87 -25.30 -39.20
C GLY A 9 22.28 -24.15 -38.26
N LEU A 10 22.14 -22.90 -38.71
CA LEU A 10 22.25 -21.72 -37.87
C LEU A 10 20.97 -21.63 -37.00
N LEU A 11 21.11 -21.92 -35.71
CA LEU A 11 20.07 -21.60 -34.70
C LEU A 11 20.07 -20.10 -34.49
N PHE A 12 19.10 -19.39 -35.04
CA PHE A 12 18.82 -18.01 -34.66
C PHE A 12 18.11 -18.01 -33.28
N LEU A 13 18.84 -17.74 -32.23
CA LEU A 13 18.32 -17.36 -30.94
C LEU A 13 17.70 -15.97 -31.07
N ASN A 14 16.39 -15.92 -31.24
CA ASN A 14 15.65 -14.66 -31.09
C ASN A 14 15.69 -14.25 -29.63
N PHE A 15 16.64 -13.40 -29.24
CA PHE A 15 16.53 -12.62 -28.01
C PHE A 15 15.42 -11.59 -28.20
N ASN A 16 14.22 -11.92 -27.74
CA ASN A 16 13.22 -10.90 -27.50
C ASN A 16 13.74 -9.99 -26.37
N LEU A 17 14.36 -8.89 -26.73
CA LEU A 17 14.54 -7.74 -25.85
C LEU A 17 13.14 -7.17 -25.58
N PHE A 18 12.46 -7.70 -24.56
CA PHE A 18 11.30 -7.03 -23.99
C PHE A 18 11.86 -5.77 -23.31
N GLY A 19 11.86 -4.66 -24.03
CA GLY A 19 11.98 -3.34 -23.41
C GLY A 19 10.84 -3.17 -22.41
N ALA A 20 11.10 -2.48 -21.28
CA ALA A 20 10.05 -2.17 -20.34
C ALA A 20 8.88 -1.48 -21.07
N ALA A 21 7.66 -1.91 -20.77
CA ALA A 21 6.48 -1.33 -21.38
C ALA A 21 6.36 0.15 -21.00
N VAL A 22 6.10 1.01 -21.97
CA VAL A 22 5.74 2.41 -21.70
C VAL A 22 4.29 2.42 -21.28
N LEU A 23 4.04 2.58 -19.97
CA LEU A 23 2.69 2.77 -19.44
C LEU A 23 2.22 4.19 -19.72
N SER A 24 0.90 4.38 -19.83
CA SER A 24 0.33 5.72 -19.91
C SER A 24 0.64 6.52 -18.63
N ASP A 25 0.64 7.84 -18.73
CA ASP A 25 0.72 8.72 -17.57
C ASP A 25 -0.43 8.43 -16.60
N ALA A 26 -0.17 8.57 -15.31
CA ALA A 26 -1.16 8.35 -14.28
C ALA A 26 -2.27 9.40 -14.37
N GLU A 27 -3.51 8.92 -14.47
CA GLU A 27 -4.68 9.78 -14.57
C GLU A 27 -5.22 10.11 -13.18
N LEU A 28 -5.36 11.42 -12.88
CA LEU A 28 -6.07 11.87 -11.68
C LEU A 28 -7.56 11.67 -11.88
N ALA A 29 -8.14 10.66 -11.22
CA ALA A 29 -9.54 10.32 -11.36
C ALA A 29 -10.44 11.24 -10.50
N PHE A 30 -10.09 11.42 -9.23
CA PHE A 30 -10.83 12.29 -8.31
C PHE A 30 -9.97 12.64 -7.09
N LYS A 31 -10.54 13.43 -6.18
CA LYS A 31 -9.89 13.88 -4.96
C LYS A 31 -10.81 13.68 -3.76
N ILE A 32 -10.22 13.38 -2.61
CA ILE A 32 -10.89 13.39 -1.31
C ILE A 32 -10.20 14.43 -0.44
N GLU A 33 -10.82 15.58 -0.27
CA GLU A 33 -10.34 16.63 0.63
C GLU A 33 -10.66 16.25 2.08
N LEU A 34 -9.66 16.25 2.95
CA LEU A 34 -9.91 15.99 4.37
C LEU A 34 -10.70 17.14 4.99
N LYS A 35 -11.80 16.80 5.66
CA LYS A 35 -12.68 17.74 6.36
C LYS A 35 -12.49 17.74 7.86
N LYS A 36 -11.53 16.96 8.34
CA LYS A 36 -11.12 16.86 9.73
C LYS A 36 -9.61 16.85 9.78
N GLU A 37 -9.03 17.65 10.66
CA GLU A 37 -7.60 17.66 10.89
C GLU A 37 -7.14 16.24 11.31
N PRO A 38 -6.14 15.67 10.64
CA PRO A 38 -5.56 14.40 11.04
C PRO A 38 -4.92 14.52 12.42
N THR A 39 -5.26 13.57 13.30
CA THR A 39 -4.77 13.59 14.68
C THR A 39 -3.35 13.11 14.82
N SER A 40 -2.87 12.37 13.84
CA SER A 40 -1.52 11.79 13.82
C SER A 40 -0.95 11.88 12.42
N ARG A 41 -1.22 10.89 11.59
CA ARG A 41 -0.75 10.85 10.19
C ARG A 41 -1.82 10.22 9.31
N PRO A 42 -2.20 10.86 8.21
CA PRO A 42 -2.97 10.20 7.18
C PRO A 42 -2.18 8.99 6.66
N GLN A 43 -2.84 7.84 6.60
CA GLN A 43 -2.22 6.56 6.23
C GLN A 43 -2.88 5.97 4.98
N THR A 44 -3.23 4.70 5.01
CA THR A 44 -3.81 4.00 3.88
C THR A 44 -5.31 4.29 3.72
N VAL A 45 -5.83 3.94 2.56
CA VAL A 45 -7.23 4.11 2.18
C VAL A 45 -7.80 2.75 1.81
N ALA A 46 -9.01 2.44 2.27
CA ALA A 46 -9.80 1.29 1.84
C ALA A 46 -11.07 1.75 1.15
N PHE A 47 -11.58 0.93 0.23
CA PHE A 47 -12.91 1.08 -0.35
C PHE A 47 -13.71 -0.18 -0.08
N VAL A 48 -14.91 -0.04 0.51
CA VAL A 48 -15.84 -1.15 0.73
C VAL A 48 -16.95 -1.07 -0.31
N PRO A 49 -16.99 -2.00 -1.29
CA PRO A 49 -17.88 -1.89 -2.46
C PRO A 49 -19.38 -1.90 -2.10
N VAL A 50 -19.78 -2.74 -1.15
CA VAL A 50 -21.19 -2.85 -0.73
C VAL A 50 -21.67 -1.58 -0.03
N GLU A 51 -20.79 -0.92 0.69
CA GLU A 51 -21.07 0.33 1.40
C GLU A 51 -20.92 1.57 0.50
N LYS A 52 -20.23 1.43 -0.63
CA LYS A 52 -19.83 2.52 -1.53
C LYS A 52 -19.12 3.65 -0.77
N LYS A 53 -18.18 3.29 0.12
CA LYS A 53 -17.50 4.23 1.02
C LYS A 53 -16.00 4.03 1.00
N TYR A 54 -15.29 5.15 1.16
CA TYR A 54 -13.86 5.20 1.43
C TYR A 54 -13.62 5.36 2.93
N TYR A 55 -12.63 4.65 3.44
CA TYR A 55 -12.18 4.69 4.83
C TYR A 55 -10.71 5.03 4.84
N ILE A 56 -10.36 6.14 5.47
CA ILE A 56 -8.98 6.64 5.54
C ILE A 56 -8.47 6.42 6.96
N ALA A 57 -7.38 5.68 7.09
CA ALA A 57 -6.71 5.51 8.36
C ALA A 57 -5.95 6.79 8.74
N ASP A 58 -6.09 7.20 9.98
CA ASP A 58 -5.31 8.27 10.62
C ASP A 58 -4.67 7.69 11.87
N GLY A 59 -3.45 7.21 11.72
CA GLY A 59 -2.71 6.52 12.75
C GLY A 59 -1.21 6.76 12.58
N GLY A 60 -0.41 5.78 12.96
CA GLY A 60 1.02 5.86 12.79
C GLY A 60 1.65 6.66 13.91
N LEU A 61 1.89 5.98 14.99
CA LEU A 61 2.45 6.55 16.21
C LEU A 61 3.79 7.20 15.97
N ALA A 62 4.11 8.15 16.81
CA ALA A 62 5.43 8.74 16.87
C ALA A 62 6.49 7.68 17.23
N PRO A 63 7.74 7.95 16.87
CA PRO A 63 8.86 7.11 17.30
C PRO A 63 8.92 6.94 18.81
N LEU A 64 9.52 5.84 19.24
CA LEU A 64 9.88 5.59 20.65
C LEU A 64 10.54 6.80 21.28
N GLY A 65 10.15 7.11 22.51
CA GLY A 65 10.70 8.23 23.29
C GLY A 65 10.11 9.60 22.98
N SER A 66 9.18 9.71 22.02
CA SER A 66 8.35 10.91 21.93
C SER A 66 7.35 10.90 23.07
N ALA A 67 7.11 12.06 23.70
CA ALA A 67 6.14 12.25 24.78
C ALA A 67 4.71 12.09 24.21
N TYR A 68 4.35 10.85 23.87
CA TYR A 68 3.05 10.50 23.36
C TYR A 68 2.17 10.02 24.49
N GLU A 69 1.36 10.90 24.97
CA GLU A 69 0.27 10.53 25.87
C GLU A 69 -0.86 9.92 25.05
N ALA A 70 -1.11 8.65 25.28
CA ALA A 70 -2.24 7.89 24.75
C ALA A 70 -2.45 8.00 23.21
N PRO A 71 -1.48 7.62 22.37
CA PRO A 71 -1.60 7.74 20.91
C PRO A 71 -2.71 6.88 20.32
N ILE A 72 -3.05 5.76 20.94
CA ILE A 72 -4.21 4.92 20.57
C ILE A 72 -5.51 5.72 20.59
N SER A 73 -5.71 6.59 21.58
CA SER A 73 -6.91 7.41 21.69
C SER A 73 -7.01 8.49 20.61
N LYS A 74 -5.91 8.77 19.91
CA LYS A 74 -5.85 9.78 18.85
C LYS A 74 -6.00 9.20 17.45
N SER A 75 -5.86 7.88 17.27
CA SER A 75 -6.04 7.23 15.97
C SER A 75 -7.50 7.23 15.54
N LEU A 76 -7.77 7.67 14.33
CA LEU A 76 -9.09 7.79 13.75
C LEU A 76 -9.25 7.00 12.46
N ILE A 77 -10.49 6.77 12.09
CA ILE A 77 -10.92 6.36 10.75
C ILE A 77 -11.83 7.45 10.22
N HIS A 78 -11.45 8.07 9.12
CA HIS A 78 -12.29 9.07 8.46
C HIS A 78 -13.06 8.38 7.34
N THR A 79 -14.38 8.49 7.36
CA THR A 79 -15.28 7.86 6.39
C THR A 79 -15.82 8.89 5.41
N TYR A 80 -15.78 8.56 4.14
CA TYR A 80 -16.28 9.36 3.02
C TYR A 80 -17.18 8.50 2.14
N ASP A 81 -18.16 9.09 1.47
CA ASP A 81 -18.95 8.40 0.46
C ASP A 81 -18.14 8.16 -0.85
N GLU A 82 -18.77 7.52 -1.82
CA GLU A 82 -18.16 7.24 -3.13
C GLU A 82 -17.80 8.52 -3.93
N ASN A 83 -18.40 9.65 -3.61
CA ASN A 83 -18.13 10.96 -4.23
C ASN A 83 -17.08 11.78 -3.45
N GLY A 84 -16.50 11.22 -2.38
CA GLY A 84 -15.53 11.90 -1.54
C GLY A 84 -16.12 12.90 -0.55
N GLN A 85 -17.44 12.81 -0.26
CA GLN A 85 -18.08 13.64 0.75
C GLN A 85 -17.85 13.06 2.15
N TYR A 86 -17.42 13.90 3.09
CA TYR A 86 -17.17 13.50 4.45
C TYR A 86 -18.46 13.08 5.17
N LEU A 87 -18.39 11.95 5.85
CA LEU A 87 -19.49 11.40 6.64
C LEU A 87 -19.21 11.45 8.14
N LYS A 88 -18.09 10.85 8.59
CA LYS A 88 -17.80 10.71 10.02
C LYS A 88 -16.32 10.41 10.27
N SER A 89 -15.85 10.76 11.46
CA SER A 89 -14.60 10.26 12.02
C SER A 89 -14.86 9.46 13.29
N THR A 90 -14.29 8.27 13.39
CA THR A 90 -14.50 7.36 14.53
C THR A 90 -13.16 6.88 15.06
N ARG A 91 -13.01 6.76 16.37
CA ARG A 91 -11.82 6.21 17.01
C ARG A 91 -11.72 4.72 16.71
N ALA A 92 -10.51 4.24 16.35
CA ALA A 92 -10.25 2.84 16.13
C ALA A 92 -9.97 2.06 17.42
N GLY A 93 -9.49 2.74 18.45
CA GLY A 93 -9.09 2.12 19.71
C GLY A 93 -7.64 1.58 19.73
N PHE A 94 -6.91 1.68 18.61
CA PHE A 94 -5.52 1.25 18.44
C PHE A 94 -4.85 2.05 17.33
N ASP A 95 -3.55 1.83 17.11
CA ASP A 95 -2.80 2.45 16.01
C ASP A 95 -3.28 1.89 14.66
N ASN A 96 -4.08 2.68 13.95
CA ASN A 96 -4.68 2.30 12.69
C ASN A 96 -3.79 2.73 11.51
N ARG A 97 -2.89 1.86 11.05
CA ARG A 97 -1.92 2.19 10.00
C ARG A 97 -2.30 1.73 8.62
N SER A 98 -2.72 0.48 8.47
CA SER A 98 -2.95 -0.14 7.17
C SER A 98 -4.37 -0.67 7.11
N ILE A 99 -5.29 0.20 6.71
CA ILE A 99 -6.70 -0.16 6.50
C ILE A 99 -6.88 -0.71 5.09
N TYR A 100 -7.66 -1.77 4.94
CA TYR A 100 -7.97 -2.38 3.65
C TYR A 100 -9.30 -3.13 3.70
N PHE A 101 -9.88 -3.39 2.53
CA PHE A 101 -11.05 -4.26 2.41
C PHE A 101 -10.57 -5.69 2.10
N ASN A 102 -10.92 -6.62 2.98
CA ASN A 102 -10.69 -8.03 2.75
C ASN A 102 -11.89 -8.62 1.97
N SER A 103 -11.70 -8.85 0.67
CA SER A 103 -12.76 -9.35 -0.20
C SER A 103 -13.18 -10.80 0.11
N LYS A 104 -12.32 -11.59 0.79
CA LYS A 104 -12.59 -12.97 1.16
C LYS A 104 -13.51 -13.06 2.38
N SER A 105 -13.31 -12.21 3.38
CA SER A 105 -14.16 -12.10 4.57
C SER A 105 -15.31 -11.09 4.39
N ALA A 106 -15.27 -10.28 3.33
CA ALA A 106 -16.14 -9.13 3.10
C ALA A 106 -16.12 -8.11 4.25
N LYS A 107 -14.97 -7.95 4.91
CA LYS A 107 -14.79 -7.06 6.07
C LYS A 107 -13.81 -5.94 5.78
N LEU A 108 -14.03 -4.82 6.44
CA LEU A 108 -13.03 -3.78 6.60
C LEU A 108 -12.06 -4.23 7.68
N GLU A 109 -10.79 -4.31 7.34
CA GLU A 109 -9.75 -4.77 8.25
C GLU A 109 -8.63 -3.72 8.34
N THR A 110 -7.88 -3.76 9.42
CA THR A 110 -6.70 -2.94 9.62
C THR A 110 -5.57 -3.75 10.21
N ILE A 111 -4.34 -3.37 9.85
CA ILE A 111 -3.13 -3.94 10.44
C ILE A 111 -2.54 -2.90 11.38
N THR A 112 -2.38 -3.29 12.64
CA THR A 112 -1.63 -2.54 13.62
C THR A 112 -0.29 -3.23 13.78
N TYR A 113 0.73 -2.71 13.14
CA TYR A 113 2.07 -3.24 13.27
C TYR A 113 3.03 -2.09 13.55
N ASN A 114 3.59 -2.09 14.73
CA ASN A 114 4.49 -1.05 15.15
C ASN A 114 5.43 -1.55 16.23
N ILE A 115 6.71 -1.52 15.96
CA ILE A 115 7.76 -1.81 16.95
C ILE A 115 7.79 -0.78 18.09
N SER A 116 7.32 0.44 17.86
CA SER A 116 7.12 1.41 18.93
C SER A 116 6.03 0.99 19.91
N SER A 117 5.30 -0.08 19.62
CA SER A 117 4.44 -0.79 20.57
C SER A 117 5.18 -1.28 21.83
N GLU A 118 6.48 -1.47 21.78
CA GLU A 118 7.29 -1.72 22.98
C GLU A 118 7.14 -0.64 24.06
N ALA A 119 6.74 0.56 23.68
CA ALA A 119 6.44 1.65 24.60
C ALA A 119 5.03 1.58 25.21
N GLY A 120 4.34 0.44 25.20
CA GLY A 120 3.08 0.24 25.90
C GLY A 120 1.87 -0.18 25.04
N PHE A 121 2.09 -0.53 23.76
CA PHE A 121 1.01 -0.94 22.85
C PHE A 121 0.97 -2.44 22.56
N GLY A 122 1.82 -3.20 23.27
CA GLY A 122 2.18 -4.59 22.97
C GLY A 122 1.07 -5.57 22.61
N PRO A 123 -0.07 -5.64 23.32
CA PRO A 123 -1.06 -6.66 23.02
C PRO A 123 -1.91 -6.36 21.77
N MET A 124 -1.83 -5.16 21.21
CA MET A 124 -2.69 -4.71 20.12
C MET A 124 -1.97 -4.70 18.77
N THR A 125 -1.08 -5.65 18.55
CA THR A 125 -0.36 -5.79 17.26
C THR A 125 -0.91 -6.97 16.49
N GLY A 126 -1.31 -6.75 15.25
CA GLY A 126 -1.89 -7.79 14.42
C GLY A 126 -2.91 -7.25 13.43
N ILE A 127 -3.82 -8.11 13.05
CA ILE A 127 -4.91 -7.80 12.11
C ILE A 127 -6.21 -7.79 12.90
N PHE A 128 -6.98 -6.73 12.69
CA PHE A 128 -8.28 -6.54 13.33
C PHE A 128 -9.35 -6.26 12.28
N SER A 129 -10.50 -6.89 12.42
CA SER A 129 -11.70 -6.51 11.67
C SER A 129 -12.41 -5.36 12.39
N LEU A 130 -12.86 -4.37 11.62
CA LEU A 130 -13.54 -3.19 12.12
C LEU A 130 -15.05 -3.37 11.96
N ALA A 131 -15.80 -3.24 13.05
CA ALA A 131 -17.24 -3.35 13.01
C ALA A 131 -17.86 -2.08 12.41
N LEU A 132 -18.72 -2.27 11.42
CA LEU A 132 -19.54 -1.22 10.81
C LEU A 132 -20.99 -1.34 11.32
N ASP A 133 -21.67 -0.20 11.40
CA ASP A 133 -23.10 -0.15 11.65
C ASP A 133 -23.92 -0.35 10.36
N ASP A 134 -25.24 -0.32 10.46
CA ASP A 134 -26.16 -0.49 9.33
C ASP A 134 -26.04 0.61 8.25
N GLN A 135 -25.35 1.70 8.57
CA GLN A 135 -25.03 2.77 7.63
C GLN A 135 -23.61 2.64 7.06
N GLY A 136 -22.89 1.56 7.36
CA GLY A 136 -21.51 1.35 6.96
C GLY A 136 -20.53 2.30 7.63
N LEU A 137 -20.83 2.81 8.84
CA LEU A 137 -19.93 3.66 9.59
C LEU A 137 -19.21 2.87 10.69
N PRO A 138 -17.89 3.09 10.89
CA PRO A 138 -17.17 2.41 11.98
C PRO A 138 -17.79 2.69 13.34
N THR A 139 -17.99 1.64 14.13
CA THR A 139 -18.60 1.73 15.47
C THR A 139 -17.57 2.00 16.57
N GLY A 140 -16.28 1.88 16.28
CA GLY A 140 -15.20 1.89 17.26
C GLY A 140 -14.98 0.53 17.93
N LYS A 141 -15.70 -0.51 17.52
CA LYS A 141 -15.49 -1.90 17.95
C LYS A 141 -14.68 -2.65 16.92
N SER A 142 -13.88 -3.60 17.37
CA SER A 142 -13.05 -4.45 16.52
C SER A 142 -12.86 -5.83 17.13
N ASP A 143 -12.62 -6.82 16.27
CA ASP A 143 -12.28 -8.18 16.66
C ASP A 143 -10.88 -8.53 16.16
N GLU A 144 -10.07 -9.18 16.97
CA GLU A 144 -8.77 -9.68 16.56
C GLU A 144 -8.96 -10.80 15.53
N VAL A 145 -8.32 -10.66 14.38
CA VAL A 145 -8.28 -11.70 13.34
C VAL A 145 -7.04 -12.55 13.50
N ALA A 146 -5.87 -11.92 13.68
CA ALA A 146 -4.62 -12.62 13.85
C ALA A 146 -3.53 -11.73 14.45
N ASN A 147 -2.58 -12.36 15.15
CA ASN A 147 -1.35 -11.73 15.62
C ASN A 147 -0.17 -12.18 14.75
N PHE A 148 0.60 -11.22 14.19
CA PHE A 148 1.69 -11.47 13.25
C PHE A 148 3.06 -10.95 13.73
N ILE A 149 3.24 -10.63 15.01
CA ILE A 149 4.52 -10.14 15.53
C ILE A 149 5.54 -11.28 15.61
N PRO A 150 6.73 -11.13 15.06
CA PRO A 150 7.34 -10.03 14.27
C PRO A 150 7.35 -10.28 12.75
N ALA A 151 6.43 -11.07 12.22
CA ALA A 151 6.47 -11.60 10.85
C ALA A 151 6.51 -10.54 9.75
N PHE A 152 5.88 -9.37 9.96
CA PHE A 152 5.87 -8.31 8.96
C PHE A 152 7.23 -7.60 8.77
N GLY A 153 8.21 -7.80 9.63
CA GLY A 153 9.55 -7.23 9.50
C GLY A 153 9.64 -5.78 9.95
N SER A 154 9.92 -4.85 9.04
CA SER A 154 10.13 -3.42 9.38
C SER A 154 8.95 -2.80 10.11
N ALA A 155 9.23 -2.03 11.16
CA ALA A 155 8.23 -1.43 12.05
C ALA A 155 7.25 -0.48 11.38
N SER A 156 7.67 0.18 10.31
CA SER A 156 6.86 1.15 9.58
C SER A 156 6.07 0.52 8.45
N THR A 157 6.25 -0.77 8.15
CA THR A 157 5.59 -1.40 7.02
C THR A 157 4.06 -1.27 7.10
N MET A 158 3.45 -1.06 5.94
CA MET A 158 2.01 -1.04 5.73
C MET A 158 1.66 -2.17 4.77
N PRO A 159 1.51 -3.41 5.26
CA PRO A 159 1.28 -4.57 4.42
C PRO A 159 0.01 -4.47 3.60
N THR A 160 0.03 -5.02 2.39
CA THR A 160 -1.13 -5.18 1.51
C THR A 160 -1.53 -6.65 1.41
N TYR A 161 -2.81 -6.90 1.18
CA TYR A 161 -3.38 -8.24 1.23
C TYR A 161 -3.75 -8.76 -0.16
N ASP A 162 -3.36 -10.00 -0.43
CA ASP A 162 -3.80 -10.80 -1.57
C ASP A 162 -4.82 -11.84 -1.10
N ALA A 163 -6.09 -11.60 -1.42
CA ALA A 163 -7.20 -12.49 -1.05
C ALA A 163 -7.16 -13.83 -1.79
N ASN A 164 -6.55 -13.90 -2.97
CA ASN A 164 -6.49 -15.12 -3.77
C ASN A 164 -5.44 -16.09 -3.21
N ALA A 165 -4.24 -15.58 -2.93
CA ALA A 165 -3.14 -16.37 -2.37
C ALA A 165 -3.21 -16.50 -0.84
N ASP A 166 -4.03 -15.68 -0.15
CA ASP A 166 -4.15 -15.64 1.30
C ASP A 166 -2.83 -15.24 2.00
N VAL A 167 -2.17 -14.22 1.43
CA VAL A 167 -0.88 -13.72 1.92
C VAL A 167 -0.89 -12.20 2.05
N TYR A 168 0.05 -11.69 2.84
CA TYR A 168 0.37 -10.27 2.88
C TYR A 168 1.71 -9.99 2.22
N TYR A 169 1.81 -8.84 1.58
CA TYR A 169 3.05 -8.28 1.04
C TYR A 169 3.48 -7.10 1.90
N ALA A 170 4.62 -7.22 2.56
CA ALA A 170 5.16 -6.23 3.50
C ALA A 170 6.46 -5.63 2.95
N LYS A 171 6.39 -4.39 2.42
CA LYS A 171 7.56 -3.65 1.94
C LYS A 171 8.49 -3.35 3.12
N GLN A 172 9.76 -3.67 2.95
CA GLN A 172 10.79 -3.44 3.97
C GLN A 172 11.47 -2.08 3.79
N GLU A 173 11.62 -1.33 4.88
CA GLU A 173 12.33 -0.05 4.88
C GLU A 173 13.78 -0.19 4.42
N LYS A 174 14.30 0.86 3.76
CA LYS A 174 15.70 0.99 3.33
C LYS A 174 16.22 -0.19 2.50
N THR A 175 15.32 -0.88 1.84
CA THR A 175 15.65 -2.01 0.96
C THR A 175 14.72 -2.04 -0.25
N ASN A 176 15.04 -2.89 -1.23
CA ASN A 176 14.16 -3.26 -2.34
C ASN A 176 13.33 -4.52 -2.04
N LYS A 177 13.25 -4.96 -0.78
CA LYS A 177 12.65 -6.24 -0.39
C LYS A 177 11.18 -6.09 -0.01
N VAL A 178 10.39 -7.11 -0.37
CA VAL A 178 9.01 -7.31 0.03
C VAL A 178 8.89 -8.70 0.66
N PHE A 179 8.45 -8.76 1.91
CA PHE A 179 8.19 -10.05 2.56
C PHE A 179 6.81 -10.56 2.17
N VAL A 180 6.73 -11.85 1.88
CA VAL A 180 5.47 -12.57 1.69
C VAL A 180 5.15 -13.32 2.98
N ILE A 181 4.02 -12.99 3.59
CA ILE A 181 3.59 -13.54 4.88
C ILE A 181 2.34 -14.37 4.68
N ASP A 182 2.43 -15.65 4.95
CA ASP A 182 1.29 -16.56 4.88
C ASP A 182 0.39 -16.41 6.10
N ILE A 183 -0.91 -16.32 5.87
CA ILE A 183 -1.91 -16.08 6.92
C ILE A 183 -2.04 -17.26 7.88
N LYS A 184 -1.94 -18.49 7.38
CA LYS A 184 -2.18 -19.69 8.17
C LYS A 184 -1.01 -20.00 9.10
N SER A 185 0.20 -19.97 8.55
CA SER A 185 1.41 -20.19 9.34
C SER A 185 1.82 -18.97 10.16
N ARG A 186 1.34 -17.77 9.80
CA ARG A 186 1.74 -16.48 10.39
C ARG A 186 3.23 -16.22 10.30
N GLN A 187 3.87 -16.71 9.23
CA GLN A 187 5.32 -16.61 9.03
C GLN A 187 5.65 -16.01 7.68
N LYS A 188 6.85 -15.43 7.60
CA LYS A 188 7.44 -15.07 6.31
C LYS A 188 7.77 -16.36 5.56
N THR A 189 7.17 -16.56 4.39
CA THR A 189 7.38 -17.72 3.52
C THR A 189 8.30 -17.45 2.35
N LYS A 190 8.36 -16.19 1.89
CA LYS A 190 9.18 -15.77 0.74
C LYS A 190 9.65 -14.33 0.92
N GLU A 191 10.71 -14.00 0.23
CA GLU A 191 11.22 -12.64 0.04
C GLU A 191 11.29 -12.35 -1.45
N ILE A 192 10.72 -11.22 -1.88
CA ILE A 192 10.76 -10.74 -3.27
C ILE A 192 11.72 -9.57 -3.30
N GLU A 193 12.66 -9.57 -4.23
CA GLU A 193 13.54 -8.44 -4.49
C GLU A 193 13.05 -7.67 -5.71
N LEU A 194 12.68 -6.40 -5.52
CA LEU A 194 12.27 -5.53 -6.61
C LEU A 194 13.49 -5.08 -7.42
N ASP A 195 13.39 -5.12 -8.74
CA ASP A 195 14.41 -4.60 -9.63
C ASP A 195 14.45 -3.06 -9.60
N PHE A 196 15.27 -2.50 -8.73
CA PHE A 196 15.52 -1.06 -8.65
C PHE A 196 16.53 -0.57 -9.69
N LYS A 197 17.35 -1.48 -10.22
CA LYS A 197 18.41 -1.14 -11.17
C LYS A 197 17.85 -0.66 -12.52
N THR A 198 16.87 -1.38 -13.07
CA THR A 198 16.31 -1.04 -14.38
C THR A 198 15.62 0.33 -14.41
N PRO A 199 14.75 0.70 -13.46
CA PRO A 199 14.20 2.06 -13.39
C PRO A 199 15.19 3.12 -12.89
N GLY A 200 16.38 2.73 -12.42
CA GLY A 200 17.42 3.64 -11.94
C GLY A 200 17.03 4.34 -10.66
N VAL A 201 16.54 3.61 -9.64
CA VAL A 201 16.14 4.15 -8.34
C VAL A 201 16.91 3.51 -7.20
N GLU A 202 17.03 4.25 -6.10
CA GLU A 202 17.54 3.79 -4.84
C GLU A 202 16.40 3.68 -3.81
N HIS A 203 16.67 3.03 -2.69
CA HIS A 203 15.67 2.82 -1.65
C HIS A 203 15.13 4.13 -1.02
N HIS A 204 15.86 5.22 -1.12
CA HIS A 204 15.45 6.52 -0.59
C HIS A 204 14.60 7.34 -1.56
N ASP A 205 14.56 7.00 -2.85
CA ASP A 205 13.73 7.69 -3.85
C ASP A 205 12.25 7.28 -3.76
N VAL A 206 11.99 6.08 -3.23
CA VAL A 206 10.68 5.42 -3.28
C VAL A 206 10.00 5.37 -1.90
N ALA A 207 8.72 5.03 -1.89
CA ALA A 207 7.99 4.76 -0.65
C ALA A 207 8.67 3.67 0.17
N ALA A 208 9.02 4.01 1.43
CA ALA A 208 9.78 3.13 2.30
C ALA A 208 8.96 1.92 2.80
N SER A 209 7.66 2.15 3.06
CA SER A 209 6.84 1.27 3.89
C SER A 209 5.62 0.70 3.18
N PHE A 210 5.25 1.23 2.02
CA PHE A 210 4.04 0.86 1.30
C PHE A 210 4.36 0.40 -0.13
N ILE A 211 3.74 -0.69 -0.53
CA ILE A 211 3.64 -1.16 -1.91
C ILE A 211 2.20 -1.59 -2.15
N ALA A 212 1.61 -1.18 -3.26
CA ALA A 212 0.27 -1.63 -3.62
C ALA A 212 0.33 -3.02 -4.24
N PHE A 213 -0.61 -3.89 -3.88
CA PHE A 213 -0.88 -5.13 -4.61
C PHE A 213 -2.15 -4.94 -5.43
N THR A 214 -2.07 -5.14 -6.75
CA THR A 214 -3.16 -4.88 -7.69
C THR A 214 -4.02 -6.09 -7.98
N GLY A 215 -3.45 -7.31 -7.87
CA GLY A 215 -4.06 -8.55 -8.32
C GLY A 215 -4.11 -8.72 -9.84
N ILE A 216 -3.52 -7.79 -10.61
CA ILE A 216 -3.50 -7.84 -12.09
C ILE A 216 -2.24 -8.60 -12.53
N GLN A 217 -2.45 -9.73 -13.23
CA GLN A 217 -1.36 -10.59 -13.67
C GLN A 217 -0.33 -9.84 -14.52
N GLY A 218 0.94 -9.97 -14.17
CA GLY A 218 2.08 -9.30 -14.79
C GLY A 218 2.26 -7.83 -14.39
N HIS A 219 1.39 -7.29 -13.49
CA HIS A 219 1.43 -5.91 -12.99
C HIS A 219 1.06 -5.88 -11.50
N GLU A 220 1.51 -6.88 -10.75
CA GLU A 220 1.01 -7.15 -9.40
C GLU A 220 1.37 -6.07 -8.39
N PHE A 221 2.49 -5.38 -8.56
CA PHE A 221 2.92 -4.37 -7.61
C PHE A 221 3.04 -2.98 -8.23
N ILE A 222 2.58 -1.97 -7.47
CA ILE A 222 2.82 -0.56 -7.77
C ILE A 222 3.54 0.08 -6.59
N LEU A 223 4.73 0.63 -6.86
CA LEU A 223 5.54 1.38 -5.90
C LEU A 223 5.67 2.83 -6.39
N ILE A 224 5.39 3.80 -5.55
CA ILE A 224 5.59 5.20 -5.91
C ILE A 224 7.06 5.60 -5.74
N ASP A 225 7.62 6.18 -6.79
CA ASP A 225 8.91 6.88 -6.80
C ASP A 225 8.63 8.37 -6.55
N ILE A 226 8.89 8.79 -5.32
CA ILE A 226 8.53 10.12 -4.81
C ILE A 226 9.40 11.19 -5.47
N ASP A 227 10.69 10.92 -5.58
CA ASP A 227 11.68 11.90 -6.02
C ASP A 227 11.59 12.15 -7.53
N HIS A 228 11.27 11.12 -8.32
CA HIS A 228 11.08 11.24 -9.77
C HIS A 228 9.62 11.40 -10.20
N LYS A 229 8.67 11.41 -9.25
CA LYS A 229 7.22 11.62 -9.48
C LYS A 229 6.63 10.65 -10.51
N ARG A 230 6.72 9.37 -10.22
CA ARG A 230 6.18 8.31 -11.07
C ARG A 230 5.77 7.10 -10.23
N PHE A 231 4.93 6.27 -10.78
CA PHE A 231 4.66 4.94 -10.27
C PHE A 231 5.54 3.94 -11.01
N LEU A 232 6.16 3.04 -10.28
CA LEU A 232 6.91 1.91 -10.80
C LEU A 232 6.04 0.66 -10.68
N VAL A 233 5.90 -0.08 -11.77
CA VAL A 233 5.11 -1.30 -11.82
C VAL A 233 6.02 -2.51 -11.91
N TYR A 234 5.72 -3.54 -11.11
CA TYR A 234 6.47 -4.78 -11.04
C TYR A 234 5.53 -5.98 -11.17
N ASP A 235 6.05 -7.08 -11.68
CA ASP A 235 5.38 -8.38 -11.63
C ASP A 235 5.54 -9.05 -10.24
N LEU A 236 4.94 -10.22 -10.08
CA LEU A 236 4.94 -10.97 -8.82
C LEU A 236 6.33 -11.49 -8.41
N GLU A 237 7.27 -11.57 -9.34
CA GLU A 237 8.67 -11.94 -9.11
C GLU A 237 9.55 -10.72 -8.77
N GLY A 238 8.99 -9.51 -8.81
CA GLY A 238 9.70 -8.27 -8.53
C GLY A 238 10.43 -7.69 -9.73
N LYS A 239 10.21 -8.22 -10.94
CA LYS A 239 10.78 -7.69 -12.16
C LYS A 239 10.08 -6.40 -12.57
N TYR A 240 10.85 -5.38 -12.93
CA TYR A 240 10.32 -4.13 -13.41
C TYR A 240 9.58 -4.30 -14.75
N VAL A 241 8.34 -3.81 -14.80
CA VAL A 241 7.47 -3.86 -15.99
C VAL A 241 7.45 -2.52 -16.71
N GLY A 242 7.31 -1.42 -15.98
CA GLY A 242 7.23 -0.09 -16.57
C GLY A 242 6.98 0.99 -15.54
N ALA A 243 6.88 2.24 -16.01
CA ALA A 243 6.56 3.39 -15.17
C ALA A 243 5.41 4.21 -15.75
N SER A 244 4.60 4.77 -14.85
CA SER A 244 3.50 5.70 -15.16
C SER A 244 3.79 7.04 -14.48
N ALA A 245 3.94 8.11 -15.28
CA ALA A 245 4.38 9.40 -14.75
C ALA A 245 3.24 10.12 -14.00
N LEU A 246 3.59 10.77 -12.90
CA LEU A 246 2.73 11.70 -12.19
C LEU A 246 2.84 13.12 -12.78
N PRO A 247 1.82 13.97 -12.59
CA PRO A 247 1.89 15.35 -13.06
C PRO A 247 3.11 16.10 -12.51
N LYS A 248 3.92 16.72 -13.36
CA LYS A 248 5.17 17.41 -12.96
C LYS A 248 4.94 18.50 -11.90
N LYS A 249 3.78 19.15 -11.91
CA LYS A 249 3.40 20.20 -10.95
C LYS A 249 2.97 19.65 -9.58
N LEU A 250 2.79 18.34 -9.45
CA LEU A 250 2.40 17.73 -8.18
C LEU A 250 3.48 17.97 -7.12
N LYS A 251 3.07 18.46 -5.96
CA LYS A 251 3.98 18.74 -4.84
C LYS A 251 3.95 17.56 -3.87
N LEU A 252 4.74 16.53 -4.16
CA LEU A 252 5.02 15.46 -3.21
C LEU A 252 5.97 15.98 -2.12
N ARG A 253 5.85 15.42 -0.93
CA ARG A 253 6.67 15.79 0.23
C ARG A 253 7.52 14.62 0.70
N SER A 254 8.57 14.94 1.46
CA SER A 254 9.39 13.92 2.13
C SER A 254 8.55 12.96 2.99
N LYS A 255 7.43 13.41 3.55
CA LYS A 255 6.51 12.55 4.32
C LYS A 255 5.85 11.47 3.48
N ASN A 256 5.67 11.68 2.16
CA ASN A 256 5.10 10.67 1.27
C ASN A 256 6.01 9.43 1.12
N HIS A 257 7.29 9.50 1.51
CA HIS A 257 8.12 8.30 1.63
C HIS A 257 7.62 7.34 2.72
N PHE A 258 6.87 7.83 3.72
CA PHE A 258 6.51 7.04 4.90
C PHE A 258 5.02 6.92 5.16
N ASN A 259 4.18 7.80 4.62
CA ASN A 259 2.74 7.82 4.90
C ASN A 259 1.93 8.53 3.82
N GLY A 260 0.59 8.52 3.96
CA GLY A 260 -0.32 9.16 3.03
C GLY A 260 -0.42 8.44 1.69
N LEU A 261 -0.24 7.13 1.68
CA LEU A 261 -0.32 6.28 0.50
C LEU A 261 -1.36 5.19 0.72
N GLY A 262 -2.09 4.82 -0.31
CA GLY A 262 -3.07 3.74 -0.25
C GLY A 262 -3.39 3.19 -1.63
N TYR A 263 -3.92 1.99 -1.67
CA TYR A 263 -4.44 1.38 -2.89
C TYR A 263 -5.75 0.66 -2.57
N THR A 264 -6.74 0.87 -3.38
CA THR A 264 -8.08 0.33 -3.14
C THR A 264 -8.46 -0.72 -4.19
N ASN A 265 -9.31 -1.65 -3.79
CA ASN A 265 -9.75 -2.77 -4.64
C ASN A 265 -10.55 -2.33 -5.89
N ASN A 266 -10.98 -1.08 -5.98
CA ASN A 266 -11.53 -0.48 -7.20
C ASN A 266 -10.47 0.18 -8.10
N GLY A 267 -9.17 -0.10 -7.85
CA GLY A 267 -8.06 0.17 -8.74
C GLY A 267 -7.44 1.56 -8.65
N TYR A 268 -7.70 2.31 -7.58
CA TYR A 268 -7.13 3.64 -7.40
C TYR A 268 -5.94 3.64 -6.44
N TYR A 269 -4.85 4.29 -6.85
CA TYR A 269 -3.71 4.59 -5.98
C TYR A 269 -3.88 5.99 -5.39
N PHE A 270 -3.92 6.07 -4.08
CA PHE A 270 -4.10 7.32 -3.35
C PHE A 270 -2.78 7.89 -2.88
N VAL A 271 -2.62 9.21 -3.06
CA VAL A 271 -1.47 9.98 -2.57
C VAL A 271 -1.97 11.21 -1.84
N TYR A 272 -1.56 11.37 -0.59
CA TYR A 272 -1.94 12.51 0.24
C TYR A 272 -1.07 13.72 -0.04
N ILE A 273 -1.72 14.85 -0.35
CA ILE A 273 -1.11 16.15 -0.63
C ILE A 273 -1.53 17.12 0.49
N ASP A 274 -0.62 17.41 1.39
CA ASP A 274 -0.94 18.23 2.56
C ASP A 274 -1.02 19.72 2.29
N SER A 275 -0.45 20.18 1.20
CA SER A 275 -0.48 21.58 0.80
C SER A 275 -1.76 21.97 0.02
N GLU A 276 -2.73 21.06 -0.08
CA GLU A 276 -3.97 21.26 -0.81
C GLU A 276 -5.18 21.06 0.11
N GLY A 277 -6.11 22.02 0.12
CA GLY A 277 -7.23 22.05 1.07
C GLY A 277 -6.82 22.51 2.49
N GLU A 278 -7.77 22.53 3.40
CA GLU A 278 -7.55 22.97 4.79
C GLU A 278 -6.70 21.96 5.58
N PHE A 279 -7.00 20.67 5.42
CA PHE A 279 -6.35 19.57 6.15
C PHE A 279 -5.66 18.57 5.23
N GLY A 280 -5.37 18.97 4.00
CA GLY A 280 -4.80 18.11 2.96
C GLY A 280 -5.84 17.37 2.14
N THR A 281 -5.37 16.78 1.05
CA THR A 281 -6.23 16.15 0.05
C THR A 281 -5.60 14.84 -0.42
N TYR A 282 -6.36 13.77 -0.46
CA TYR A 282 -5.96 12.55 -1.16
C TYR A 282 -6.28 12.66 -2.64
N HIS A 283 -5.29 12.49 -3.48
CA HIS A 283 -5.43 12.36 -4.93
C HIS A 283 -5.53 10.88 -5.29
N ALA A 284 -6.60 10.48 -5.96
CA ALA A 284 -6.83 9.13 -6.46
C ALA A 284 -6.36 9.03 -7.92
N TYR A 285 -5.35 8.22 -8.17
CA TYR A 285 -4.79 8.00 -9.50
C TYR A 285 -5.16 6.63 -10.04
N LYS A 286 -5.54 6.58 -11.31
CA LYS A 286 -5.58 5.38 -12.12
C LYS A 286 -4.20 5.19 -12.74
N VAL A 287 -3.52 4.12 -12.38
CA VAL A 287 -2.14 3.82 -12.82
C VAL A 287 -2.12 2.78 -13.93
N LEU A 288 -3.00 1.82 -13.84
CA LEU A 288 -3.20 0.76 -14.84
C LEU A 288 -4.58 0.92 -15.48
N ASN A 289 -4.64 0.82 -16.79
CA ASN A 289 -5.87 0.91 -17.59
C ASN A 289 -6.43 -0.48 -17.89
#